data_6c81f45051984f3cf3ebee57501fbeac
#
_entry.id   6c81f45051984f3cf3ebee57501fbeac
#
_cell.length_a   1.000
_cell.length_b   1.000
_cell.length_c   1.000
_cell.angle_alpha   90.00
_cell.angle_beta   90.00
_cell.angle_gamma   90.00
#
_symmetry.space_group_name_H-M   'P 1'
#
loop_
_entity.id
_entity.type
_entity.pdbx_description
1 polymer ?
#
loop_
_entity_poly.entity_id
_entity_poly.type
_entity_poly.pdbx_seq_one_letter_code
_entity_poly.pdbx_strand_id
1 'polypeptide(L)'
;MTVSRRSFLQTAGLATVAMAQPIEAFGADHDKKSKLPEAIAKLKSRKAEAQPITTAEREQRMERARQLMSENKIDAIMVTGGTSLVYFTNIHWWMSERLFAVILPVKGNPFYVCPAFEEDRAREQIAGGPGGNNAEVRTWQENESPYQRIAEGLKDRNLTTGNMGMEETVRYVFSEGLSTAAPGLHLVSATPVTAGCRMIKSQHELQLMKLANEVTLAAYEAAYRSTKEGMTQNDFGAMVQAAHAQQGFEGGASIQVGENSALPHGSAKPQVIREG
;
A
#
# COMPACT_ATOMS: atom_id res chain seq x y z
N MET A 1 39.38 15.14 32.72
CA MET A 1 39.58 16.04 31.55
C MET A 1 38.24 16.18 30.84
N THR A 2 37.62 17.33 30.98
CA THR A 2 36.31 17.60 30.31
C THR A 2 36.55 18.15 28.91
N VAL A 3 36.26 17.37 27.91
CA VAL A 3 36.37 17.79 26.52
C VAL A 3 35.19 18.76 26.22
N SER A 4 35.53 20.00 25.77
CA SER A 4 34.48 20.98 25.45
C SER A 4 33.71 20.59 24.17
N ARG A 5 32.40 20.97 24.07
CA ARG A 5 31.58 20.74 22.89
C ARG A 5 32.18 21.27 21.58
N ARG A 6 33.00 22.34 21.71
CA ARG A 6 33.69 22.97 20.58
C ARG A 6 34.84 22.12 20.05
N SER A 7 35.59 21.46 20.97
CA SER A 7 36.68 20.53 20.62
C SER A 7 36.16 19.24 19.99
N PHE A 8 34.97 18.76 20.44
CA PHE A 8 34.31 17.60 19.85
C PHE A 8 33.87 17.85 18.40
N LEU A 9 33.27 19.02 18.12
CA LEU A 9 32.83 19.38 16.75
C LEU A 9 34.00 19.62 15.80
N GLN A 10 35.13 20.13 16.29
CA GLN A 10 36.34 20.30 15.48
C GLN A 10 37.00 18.95 15.10
N THR A 11 36.95 17.99 16.00
CA THR A 11 37.52 16.64 15.74
C THR A 11 36.59 15.81 14.83
N ALA A 12 35.27 15.96 14.96
CA ALA A 12 34.29 15.31 14.05
C ALA A 12 34.36 15.84 12.63
N GLY A 13 34.65 17.16 12.46
CA GLY A 13 34.77 17.78 11.12
C GLY A 13 36.02 17.31 10.35
N LEU A 14 37.10 16.93 11.04
CA LEU A 14 38.32 16.43 10.40
C LEU A 14 38.27 14.95 10.04
N ALA A 15 37.44 14.16 10.71
CA ALA A 15 37.27 12.73 10.40
C ALA A 15 36.37 12.49 9.15
N THR A 16 35.51 13.44 8.80
CA THR A 16 34.65 13.34 7.60
C THR A 16 35.36 13.71 6.30
N VAL A 17 36.49 14.41 6.35
CA VAL A 17 37.25 14.78 5.14
C VAL A 17 38.22 13.66 4.68
N ALA A 18 38.56 12.72 5.54
CA ALA A 18 39.56 11.66 5.24
C ALA A 18 38.97 10.41 4.59
N MET A 19 37.63 10.29 4.42
CA MET A 19 36.96 9.16 3.74
C MET A 19 36.15 9.56 2.50
N ALA A 20 36.32 10.76 2.00
CA ALA A 20 35.83 11.12 0.66
C ALA A 20 36.91 10.70 -0.36
N GLN A 21 37.07 9.40 -0.56
CA GLN A 21 37.51 8.92 -1.86
C GLN A 21 36.45 9.40 -2.86
N PRO A 22 36.82 10.00 -4.00
CA PRO A 22 35.83 10.23 -5.05
C PRO A 22 35.32 8.83 -5.43
N ILE A 23 34.08 8.54 -5.07
CA ILE A 23 33.30 7.57 -5.83
C ILE A 23 33.36 8.18 -7.22
N GLU A 24 34.16 7.61 -8.11
CA GLU A 24 34.01 7.84 -9.53
C GLU A 24 32.53 7.57 -9.78
N ALA A 25 31.76 8.64 -9.85
CA ALA A 25 30.45 8.60 -10.42
C ALA A 25 30.70 8.01 -11.80
N PHE A 26 30.36 6.74 -11.99
CA PHE A 26 30.06 6.22 -13.28
C PHE A 26 28.99 7.17 -13.81
N GLY A 27 29.46 8.20 -14.49
CA GLY A 27 28.65 9.06 -15.30
C GLY A 27 28.02 8.18 -16.35
N ALA A 28 26.89 7.58 -16.01
CA ALA A 28 25.97 7.14 -17.03
C ALA A 28 25.67 8.41 -17.83
N ASP A 29 26.06 8.37 -19.08
CA ASP A 29 25.82 9.39 -20.10
C ASP A 29 24.29 9.57 -20.22
N HIS A 30 23.72 10.40 -19.33
CA HIS A 30 22.28 10.64 -19.18
C HIS A 30 21.67 11.49 -20.29
N ASP A 31 22.45 11.80 -21.33
CA ASP A 31 22.00 12.70 -22.43
C ASP A 31 21.67 11.97 -23.74
N LYS A 32 21.67 10.63 -23.77
CA LYS A 32 20.93 9.90 -24.77
C LYS A 32 19.59 9.51 -24.21
N LYS A 33 18.53 10.32 -24.45
CA LYS A 33 17.15 9.81 -24.47
C LYS A 33 17.16 8.62 -25.44
N SER A 34 17.38 7.42 -24.91
CA SER A 34 17.34 6.22 -25.72
C SER A 34 15.94 6.14 -26.30
N LYS A 35 15.84 6.22 -27.61
CA LYS A 35 14.57 6.18 -28.32
C LYS A 35 13.90 4.87 -27.94
N LEU A 36 12.67 4.95 -27.42
CA LEU A 36 11.91 3.76 -27.07
C LEU A 36 11.90 2.76 -28.25
N PRO A 37 11.99 1.48 -28.00
CA PRO A 37 11.78 0.47 -29.05
C PRO A 37 10.48 0.73 -29.79
N GLU A 38 10.46 0.51 -31.10
CA GLU A 38 9.34 0.86 -31.98
C GLU A 38 8.02 0.21 -31.52
N ALA A 39 8.05 -1.04 -31.07
CA ALA A 39 6.87 -1.72 -30.57
C ALA A 39 6.27 -1.05 -29.32
N ILE A 40 7.13 -0.54 -28.44
CA ILE A 40 6.69 0.19 -27.24
C ILE A 40 6.19 1.59 -27.60
N ALA A 41 6.91 2.31 -28.48
CA ALA A 41 6.54 3.65 -28.91
C ALA A 41 5.18 3.71 -29.63
N LYS A 42 4.73 2.60 -30.25
CA LYS A 42 3.42 2.49 -30.91
C LYS A 42 2.24 2.31 -29.94
N LEU A 43 2.48 1.97 -28.68
CA LEU A 43 1.41 1.83 -27.68
C LEU A 43 0.76 3.20 -27.43
N LYS A 44 -0.57 3.17 -27.22
CA LYS A 44 -1.36 4.36 -26.95
C LYS A 44 -1.85 4.38 -25.52
N SER A 45 -1.96 5.57 -24.94
CA SER A 45 -2.52 5.72 -23.59
C SER A 45 -3.97 5.22 -23.56
N ARG A 46 -4.28 4.43 -22.56
CA ARG A 46 -5.61 3.90 -22.24
C ARG A 46 -6.11 4.42 -20.88
N LYS A 47 -5.41 5.41 -20.32
CA LYS A 47 -5.71 5.96 -18.98
C LYS A 47 -7.16 6.43 -18.85
N ALA A 48 -7.73 7.00 -19.92
CA ALA A 48 -9.11 7.49 -19.91
C ALA A 48 -10.16 6.38 -19.78
N GLU A 49 -9.80 5.12 -20.05
CA GLU A 49 -10.70 3.97 -19.93
C GLU A 49 -10.82 3.51 -18.45
N ALA A 50 -9.84 3.84 -17.61
CA ALA A 50 -9.84 3.48 -16.20
C ALA A 50 -10.68 4.47 -15.39
N GLN A 51 -11.93 4.11 -15.13
CA GLN A 51 -12.79 4.88 -14.24
C GLN A 51 -12.50 4.51 -12.78
N PRO A 52 -12.17 5.47 -11.89
CA PRO A 52 -11.89 5.16 -10.49
C PRO A 52 -13.13 4.62 -9.76
N ILE A 53 -12.91 3.74 -8.79
CA ILE A 53 -13.97 3.35 -7.85
C ILE A 53 -14.43 4.59 -7.09
N THR A 54 -15.73 4.85 -7.13
CA THR A 54 -16.36 6.04 -6.57
C THR A 54 -16.52 5.96 -5.04
N THR A 55 -16.74 7.10 -4.39
CA THR A 55 -17.06 7.16 -2.96
C THR A 55 -18.34 6.39 -2.66
N ALA A 56 -19.38 6.52 -3.51
CA ALA A 56 -20.64 5.78 -3.33
C ALA A 56 -20.45 4.26 -3.37
N GLU A 57 -19.60 3.75 -4.26
CA GLU A 57 -19.26 2.32 -4.26
C GLU A 57 -18.52 1.89 -2.98
N ARG A 58 -17.68 2.74 -2.42
CA ARG A 58 -17.00 2.46 -1.13
C ARG A 58 -17.98 2.45 0.03
N GLU A 59 -18.96 3.34 0.02
CA GLU A 59 -20.06 3.34 1.00
C GLU A 59 -20.88 2.04 0.91
N GLN A 60 -21.21 1.58 -0.30
CA GLN A 60 -21.86 0.29 -0.52
C GLN A 60 -21.01 -0.89 -0.02
N ARG A 61 -19.68 -0.83 -0.19
CA ARG A 61 -18.77 -1.84 0.36
C ARG A 61 -18.77 -1.86 1.89
N MET A 62 -18.79 -0.68 2.54
CA MET A 62 -18.93 -0.60 3.99
C MET A 62 -20.27 -1.15 4.48
N GLU A 63 -21.34 -0.91 3.73
CA GLU A 63 -22.66 -1.47 4.05
C GLU A 63 -22.67 -3.01 3.89
N ARG A 64 -22.03 -3.53 2.84
CA ARG A 64 -21.82 -4.98 2.71
C ARG A 64 -21.00 -5.55 3.86
N ALA A 65 -19.98 -4.82 4.32
CA ALA A 65 -19.21 -5.22 5.51
C ALA A 65 -20.09 -5.31 6.76
N ARG A 66 -21.00 -4.34 6.97
CA ARG A 66 -21.95 -4.37 8.10
C ARG A 66 -22.90 -5.57 8.05
N GLN A 67 -23.39 -5.94 6.87
CA GLN A 67 -24.19 -7.15 6.69
C GLN A 67 -23.40 -8.40 7.10
N LEU A 68 -22.17 -8.55 6.57
CA LEU A 68 -21.30 -9.67 6.92
C LEU A 68 -20.90 -9.69 8.40
N MET A 69 -20.68 -8.53 9.00
CA MET A 69 -20.46 -8.42 10.45
C MET A 69 -21.67 -8.96 11.23
N SER A 70 -22.87 -8.55 10.86
CA SER A 70 -24.12 -9.03 11.50
C SER A 70 -24.28 -10.54 11.35
N GLU A 71 -24.03 -11.08 10.16
CA GLU A 71 -24.09 -12.53 9.88
C GLU A 71 -23.07 -13.32 10.73
N ASN A 72 -21.89 -12.75 11.00
CA ASN A 72 -20.80 -13.38 11.73
C ASN A 72 -20.71 -12.95 13.21
N LYS A 73 -21.69 -12.22 13.72
CA LYS A 73 -21.73 -11.73 15.11
C LYS A 73 -20.49 -10.90 15.49
N ILE A 74 -20.06 -10.04 14.59
CA ILE A 74 -18.96 -9.08 14.78
C ILE A 74 -19.56 -7.71 14.97
N ASP A 75 -19.19 -6.99 16.04
CA ASP A 75 -19.77 -5.70 16.40
C ASP A 75 -19.02 -4.51 15.80
N ALA A 76 -17.72 -4.68 15.55
CA ALA A 76 -16.90 -3.72 14.83
C ALA A 76 -15.71 -4.44 14.18
N ILE A 77 -15.11 -3.83 13.14
CA ILE A 77 -13.82 -4.28 12.60
C ILE A 77 -12.79 -3.16 12.67
N MET A 78 -11.53 -3.53 12.91
CA MET A 78 -10.38 -2.64 12.77
C MET A 78 -9.61 -3.01 11.50
N VAL A 79 -9.42 -2.00 10.65
CA VAL A 79 -8.65 -2.12 9.40
C VAL A 79 -7.48 -1.14 9.47
N THR A 80 -6.28 -1.66 9.26
CA THR A 80 -5.03 -0.89 9.23
C THR A 80 -4.49 -0.74 7.81
N GLY A 81 -3.29 -0.17 7.64
CA GLY A 81 -2.68 0.01 6.32
C GLY A 81 -2.64 -1.30 5.51
N GLY A 82 -3.08 -1.22 4.26
CA GLY A 82 -3.15 -2.37 3.36
C GLY A 82 -4.33 -2.33 2.40
N THR A 83 -4.57 -3.44 1.72
CA THR A 83 -5.57 -3.55 0.65
C THR A 83 -7.00 -3.26 1.13
N SER A 84 -7.37 -3.72 2.34
CA SER A 84 -8.72 -3.50 2.86
C SER A 84 -8.96 -2.04 3.22
N LEU A 85 -7.94 -1.32 3.71
CA LEU A 85 -8.05 0.12 3.94
C LEU A 85 -8.35 0.86 2.62
N VAL A 86 -7.57 0.59 1.57
CA VAL A 86 -7.81 1.16 0.23
C VAL A 86 -9.19 0.77 -0.31
N TYR A 87 -9.58 -0.48 -0.13
CA TYR A 87 -10.85 -1.01 -0.61
C TYR A 87 -12.06 -0.27 -0.03
N PHE A 88 -12.06 -0.03 1.28
CA PHE A 88 -13.17 0.63 1.96
C PHE A 88 -13.09 2.15 1.91
N THR A 89 -11.89 2.75 1.96
CA THR A 89 -11.73 4.18 2.22
C THR A 89 -11.02 4.98 1.14
N ASN A 90 -10.33 4.33 0.21
CA ASN A 90 -9.38 4.94 -0.73
C ASN A 90 -8.10 5.52 -0.09
N ILE A 91 -7.85 5.23 1.18
CA ILE A 91 -6.67 5.73 1.87
C ILE A 91 -5.49 4.81 1.59
N HIS A 92 -4.39 5.39 1.10
CA HIS A 92 -3.11 4.72 0.88
C HIS A 92 -2.18 5.04 2.05
N TRP A 93 -2.16 4.14 3.04
CA TRP A 93 -1.34 4.27 4.24
C TRP A 93 -0.43 3.07 4.42
N TRP A 94 0.86 3.33 4.67
CA TRP A 94 1.84 2.28 4.88
C TRP A 94 1.74 1.73 6.29
N MET A 95 1.94 0.43 6.43
CA MET A 95 2.05 -0.21 7.73
C MET A 95 3.35 0.23 8.41
N SER A 96 3.26 0.91 9.54
CA SER A 96 4.39 1.33 10.37
C SER A 96 4.25 0.81 11.79
N GLU A 97 5.17 1.18 12.67
CA GLU A 97 5.07 0.93 14.10
C GLU A 97 4.00 1.80 14.77
N ARG A 98 3.61 2.90 14.13
CA ARG A 98 2.57 3.80 14.59
C ARG A 98 1.22 3.40 14.02
N LEU A 99 0.23 3.33 14.91
CA LEU A 99 -1.11 2.93 14.51
C LEU A 99 -1.81 4.03 13.71
N PHE A 100 -2.14 3.70 12.45
CA PHE A 100 -3.24 4.32 11.71
C PHE A 100 -4.29 3.26 11.46
N ALA A 101 -5.55 3.55 11.82
CA ALA A 101 -6.64 2.60 11.64
C ALA A 101 -7.97 3.30 11.31
N VAL A 102 -8.82 2.62 10.57
CA VAL A 102 -10.25 2.88 10.52
C VAL A 102 -10.98 1.82 11.34
N ILE A 103 -11.89 2.29 12.19
CA ILE A 103 -12.78 1.44 12.95
C ILE A 103 -14.16 1.56 12.32
N LEU A 104 -14.65 0.45 11.79
CA LEU A 104 -15.99 0.36 11.20
C LEU A 104 -16.90 -0.43 12.15
N PRO A 105 -17.80 0.23 12.88
CA PRO A 105 -18.80 -0.45 13.69
C PRO A 105 -19.93 -1.00 12.82
N VAL A 106 -20.60 -2.05 13.30
CA VAL A 106 -21.78 -2.62 12.64
C VAL A 106 -22.93 -1.62 12.55
N LYS A 107 -23.01 -0.68 13.49
CA LYS A 107 -23.96 0.44 13.48
C LYS A 107 -23.24 1.75 13.75
N GLY A 108 -23.70 2.83 13.12
CA GLY A 108 -23.11 4.16 13.26
C GLY A 108 -21.96 4.45 12.29
N ASN A 109 -21.39 5.63 12.43
CA ASN A 109 -20.34 6.10 11.54
C ASN A 109 -18.99 5.50 11.87
N PRO A 110 -18.16 5.19 10.86
CA PRO A 110 -16.76 4.84 11.08
C PRO A 110 -16.02 6.03 11.72
N PHE A 111 -14.89 5.72 12.36
CA PHE A 111 -13.95 6.73 12.82
C PHE A 111 -12.51 6.28 12.56
N TYR A 112 -11.62 7.25 12.51
CA TYR A 112 -10.21 7.05 12.25
C TYR A 112 -9.39 7.34 13.49
N VAL A 113 -8.30 6.62 13.66
CA VAL A 113 -7.30 6.85 14.69
C VAL A 113 -5.95 7.03 14.02
N CYS A 114 -5.27 8.15 14.26
CA CYS A 114 -3.99 8.43 13.63
C CYS A 114 -3.02 9.16 14.57
N PRO A 115 -1.69 9.09 14.31
CA PRO A 115 -0.72 9.92 15.02
C PRO A 115 -1.02 11.41 14.81
N ALA A 116 -0.91 12.22 15.86
CA ALA A 116 -1.25 13.64 15.77
C ALA A 116 -0.38 14.42 14.76
N PHE A 117 0.89 14.07 14.64
CA PHE A 117 1.78 14.73 13.68
C PHE A 117 1.49 14.37 12.21
N GLU A 118 0.65 13.34 11.93
CA GLU A 118 0.19 12.96 10.59
C GLU A 118 -1.28 13.35 10.33
N GLU A 119 -1.91 14.10 11.22
CA GLU A 119 -3.34 14.43 11.13
C GLU A 119 -3.70 15.13 9.81
N ASP A 120 -2.93 16.12 9.39
CA ASP A 120 -3.21 16.87 8.15
C ASP A 120 -3.20 15.94 6.93
N ARG A 121 -2.19 15.07 6.83
CA ARG A 121 -2.10 14.07 5.77
C ARG A 121 -3.25 13.06 5.82
N ALA A 122 -3.65 12.66 7.03
CA ALA A 122 -4.78 11.75 7.21
C ALA A 122 -6.08 12.40 6.73
N ARG A 123 -6.35 13.64 7.15
CA ARG A 123 -7.55 14.39 6.75
C ARG A 123 -7.61 14.64 5.25
N GLU A 124 -6.47 14.97 4.60
CA GLU A 124 -6.40 15.13 3.15
C GLU A 124 -6.87 13.87 2.42
N GLN A 125 -6.43 12.67 2.84
CA GLN A 125 -6.85 11.42 2.22
C GLN A 125 -8.28 11.03 2.58
N ILE A 126 -8.69 11.21 3.83
CA ILE A 126 -10.04 10.91 4.32
C ILE A 126 -11.10 11.74 3.59
N ALA A 127 -10.80 13.01 3.28
CA ALA A 127 -11.71 13.90 2.58
C ALA A 127 -12.15 13.36 1.19
N GLY A 128 -11.30 12.57 0.54
CA GLY A 128 -11.60 11.90 -0.72
C GLY A 128 -12.40 10.60 -0.62
N GLY A 129 -12.74 10.15 0.58
CA GLY A 129 -13.40 8.88 0.87
C GLY A 129 -14.79 9.01 1.51
N PRO A 130 -15.35 7.89 1.99
CA PRO A 130 -16.59 7.86 2.75
C PRO A 130 -16.55 8.77 4.00
N GLY A 131 -17.60 9.57 4.18
CA GLY A 131 -17.70 10.56 5.26
C GLY A 131 -17.04 11.90 4.95
N GLY A 132 -16.15 11.98 3.97
CA GLY A 132 -15.53 13.23 3.52
C GLY A 132 -14.92 14.05 4.67
N ASN A 133 -15.02 15.36 4.59
CA ASN A 133 -14.51 16.28 5.63
C ASN A 133 -15.20 16.15 7.01
N ASN A 134 -16.33 15.47 7.08
CA ASN A 134 -17.08 15.27 8.32
C ASN A 134 -16.70 13.98 9.05
N ALA A 135 -15.75 13.20 8.51
CA ALA A 135 -15.29 11.98 9.15
C ALA A 135 -14.61 12.29 10.51
N GLU A 136 -14.96 11.49 11.51
CA GLU A 136 -14.35 11.60 12.84
C GLU A 136 -12.92 11.09 12.82
N VAL A 137 -11.97 11.94 13.23
CA VAL A 137 -10.56 11.59 13.38
C VAL A 137 -10.14 11.82 14.82
N ARG A 138 -9.63 10.78 15.46
CA ARG A 138 -9.07 10.79 16.81
C ARG A 138 -7.56 10.70 16.72
N THR A 139 -6.89 11.71 17.22
CA THR A 139 -5.43 11.73 17.22
C THR A 139 -4.86 11.27 18.55
N TRP A 140 -3.63 10.82 18.52
CA TRP A 140 -2.84 10.44 19.68
C TRP A 140 -1.42 10.99 19.57
N GLN A 141 -0.86 11.44 20.70
CA GLN A 141 0.51 11.92 20.83
C GLN A 141 1.46 10.75 21.13
N GLU A 142 2.76 10.91 20.87
CA GLU A 142 3.79 9.87 21.08
C GLU A 142 3.83 9.32 22.53
N ASN A 143 3.36 10.06 23.51
CA ASN A 143 3.24 9.67 24.92
C ASN A 143 1.84 9.17 25.30
N GLU A 144 0.93 9.03 24.33
CA GLU A 144 -0.44 8.55 24.55
C GLU A 144 -0.62 7.15 23.93
N SER A 145 -1.68 6.46 24.37
CA SER A 145 -2.04 5.15 23.81
C SER A 145 -3.03 5.32 22.66
N PRO A 146 -2.68 4.90 21.42
CA PRO A 146 -3.64 4.87 20.30
C PRO A 146 -4.81 3.93 20.58
N TYR A 147 -4.59 2.90 21.37
CA TYR A 147 -5.61 1.90 21.72
C TYR A 147 -6.68 2.48 22.64
N GLN A 148 -6.31 3.41 23.52
CA GLN A 148 -7.28 4.14 24.34
C GLN A 148 -8.18 5.02 23.45
N ARG A 149 -7.64 5.64 22.40
CA ARG A 149 -8.45 6.42 21.43
C ARG A 149 -9.46 5.53 20.68
N ILE A 150 -9.09 4.26 20.38
CA ILE A 150 -10.04 3.28 19.83
C ILE A 150 -11.11 2.95 20.87
N ALA A 151 -10.71 2.63 22.10
CA ALA A 151 -11.64 2.25 23.18
C ALA A 151 -12.65 3.38 23.48
N GLU A 152 -12.19 4.62 23.53
CA GLU A 152 -13.03 5.81 23.68
C GLU A 152 -14.04 5.94 22.53
N GLY A 153 -13.58 5.81 21.28
CA GLY A 153 -14.45 5.90 20.11
C GLY A 153 -15.51 4.80 20.06
N LEU A 154 -15.18 3.60 20.50
CA LEU A 154 -16.11 2.49 20.64
C LEU A 154 -17.10 2.74 21.80
N LYS A 155 -16.62 3.25 22.94
CA LYS A 155 -17.46 3.62 24.07
C LYS A 155 -18.51 4.67 23.71
N ASP A 156 -18.15 5.70 22.94
CA ASP A 156 -19.08 6.72 22.46
C ASP A 156 -20.19 6.14 21.56
N ARG A 157 -19.96 4.93 21.04
CA ARG A 157 -20.92 4.15 20.24
C ARG A 157 -21.60 3.03 21.03
N ASN A 158 -21.44 3.03 22.36
CA ASN A 158 -21.94 1.99 23.28
C ASN A 158 -21.39 0.58 22.97
N LEU A 159 -20.19 0.48 22.41
CA LEU A 159 -19.48 -0.76 22.12
C LEU A 159 -18.33 -0.98 23.10
N THR A 160 -18.67 -1.29 24.36
CA THR A 160 -17.68 -1.60 25.41
C THR A 160 -17.47 -3.09 25.62
N THR A 161 -18.33 -3.91 25.04
CA THR A 161 -18.28 -5.38 25.04
C THR A 161 -18.66 -5.90 23.65
N GLY A 162 -18.40 -7.16 23.38
CA GLY A 162 -18.73 -7.82 22.11
C GLY A 162 -17.52 -8.24 21.32
N ASN A 163 -17.71 -8.55 20.04
CA ASN A 163 -16.69 -9.08 19.16
C ASN A 163 -16.07 -8.00 18.26
N MET A 164 -14.76 -7.80 18.42
CA MET A 164 -13.97 -6.91 17.58
C MET A 164 -13.19 -7.70 16.54
N GLY A 165 -13.56 -7.56 15.27
CA GLY A 165 -12.89 -8.23 14.17
C GLY A 165 -11.54 -7.57 13.84
N MET A 166 -10.50 -8.39 13.83
CA MET A 166 -9.14 -7.99 13.46
C MET A 166 -8.79 -8.59 12.09
N GLU A 167 -8.33 -7.76 11.16
CA GLU A 167 -7.84 -8.27 9.89
C GLU A 167 -6.56 -9.08 10.11
N GLU A 168 -6.34 -10.13 9.33
CA GLU A 168 -5.18 -11.04 9.49
C GLU A 168 -3.82 -10.36 9.35
N THR A 169 -3.75 -9.23 8.67
CA THR A 169 -2.52 -8.44 8.48
C THR A 169 -2.25 -7.43 9.60
N VAL A 170 -3.17 -7.28 10.56
CA VAL A 170 -2.98 -6.40 11.71
C VAL A 170 -1.83 -6.91 12.57
N ARG A 171 -0.88 -6.04 12.89
CA ARG A 171 0.27 -6.41 13.73
C ARG A 171 -0.18 -6.86 15.11
N TYR A 172 0.44 -7.90 15.64
CA TYR A 172 0.11 -8.45 16.95
C TYR A 172 0.10 -7.38 18.06
N VAL A 173 1.09 -6.47 18.06
CA VAL A 173 1.18 -5.38 19.04
C VAL A 173 -0.08 -4.49 19.07
N PHE A 174 -0.75 -4.30 17.93
CA PHE A 174 -1.98 -3.53 17.86
C PHE A 174 -3.17 -4.29 18.44
N SER A 175 -3.23 -5.60 18.21
CA SER A 175 -4.25 -6.48 18.80
C SER A 175 -4.09 -6.58 20.31
N GLU A 176 -2.86 -6.81 20.80
CA GLU A 176 -2.54 -6.88 22.24
C GLU A 176 -2.84 -5.55 22.96
N GLY A 177 -2.42 -4.42 22.35
CA GLY A 177 -2.70 -3.11 22.90
C GLY A 177 -4.19 -2.80 22.99
N LEU A 178 -4.98 -3.16 21.97
CA LEU A 178 -6.43 -3.00 22.00
C LEU A 178 -7.09 -3.92 23.04
N SER A 179 -6.67 -5.16 23.13
CA SER A 179 -7.17 -6.10 24.15
C SER A 179 -6.94 -5.57 25.57
N THR A 180 -5.79 -4.92 25.81
CA THR A 180 -5.46 -4.31 27.09
C THR A 180 -6.32 -3.05 27.37
N ALA A 181 -6.51 -2.19 26.34
CA ALA A 181 -7.25 -0.95 26.48
C ALA A 181 -8.78 -1.15 26.56
N ALA A 182 -9.30 -2.22 25.98
CA ALA A 182 -10.70 -2.56 25.90
C ALA A 182 -10.96 -4.02 26.29
N PRO A 183 -10.75 -4.42 27.57
CA PRO A 183 -10.81 -5.82 28.02
C PRO A 183 -12.20 -6.47 27.92
N GLY A 184 -13.25 -5.69 27.71
CA GLY A 184 -14.60 -6.20 27.45
C GLY A 184 -14.82 -6.69 26.01
N LEU A 185 -13.88 -6.41 25.09
CA LEU A 185 -13.98 -6.86 23.72
C LEU A 185 -13.28 -8.20 23.52
N HIS A 186 -13.92 -9.10 22.78
CA HIS A 186 -13.30 -10.33 22.30
C HIS A 186 -12.74 -10.10 20.91
N LEU A 187 -11.43 -10.24 20.73
CA LEU A 187 -10.79 -10.13 19.44
C LEU A 187 -11.04 -11.40 18.63
N VAL A 188 -11.61 -11.24 17.45
CA VAL A 188 -11.94 -12.33 16.52
C VAL A 188 -11.39 -12.04 15.13
N SER A 189 -11.33 -13.03 14.24
CA SER A 189 -10.93 -12.81 12.85
C SER A 189 -11.96 -11.97 12.10
N ALA A 190 -11.51 -10.91 11.40
CA ALA A 190 -12.33 -10.15 10.47
C ALA A 190 -12.37 -10.74 9.04
N THR A 191 -11.65 -11.83 8.78
CA THR A 191 -11.56 -12.45 7.44
C THR A 191 -12.92 -12.74 6.80
N PRO A 192 -13.95 -13.23 7.53
CA PRO A 192 -15.29 -13.40 6.95
C PRO A 192 -15.88 -12.11 6.38
N VAL A 193 -15.49 -10.95 6.92
CA VAL A 193 -15.95 -9.63 6.48
C VAL A 193 -15.03 -9.07 5.39
N THR A 194 -13.72 -8.94 5.67
CA THR A 194 -12.77 -8.28 4.77
C THR A 194 -12.56 -9.08 3.48
N ALA A 195 -12.32 -10.38 3.57
CA ALA A 195 -12.26 -11.26 2.41
C ALA A 195 -13.63 -11.47 1.77
N GLY A 196 -14.69 -11.63 2.59
CA GLY A 196 -16.06 -11.81 2.12
C GLY A 196 -16.55 -10.65 1.23
N CYS A 197 -16.20 -9.41 1.55
CA CYS A 197 -16.51 -8.24 0.70
C CYS A 197 -15.76 -8.27 -0.63
N ARG A 198 -14.52 -8.75 -0.66
CA ARG A 198 -13.61 -8.67 -1.82
C ARG A 198 -13.64 -9.92 -2.70
N MET A 199 -14.16 -11.03 -2.19
CA MET A 199 -14.17 -12.32 -2.87
C MET A 199 -14.97 -12.28 -4.17
N ILE A 200 -16.16 -11.69 -4.14
CA ILE A 200 -17.03 -11.54 -5.30
C ILE A 200 -16.89 -10.11 -5.83
N LYS A 201 -16.44 -9.96 -7.07
CA LYS A 201 -16.17 -8.66 -7.71
C LYS A 201 -17.44 -8.09 -8.30
N SER A 202 -17.59 -6.77 -8.18
CA SER A 202 -18.65 -6.03 -8.90
C SER A 202 -18.35 -5.98 -10.40
N GLN A 203 -19.34 -5.61 -11.21
CA GLN A 203 -19.15 -5.42 -12.66
C GLN A 203 -18.08 -4.35 -12.96
N HIS A 204 -18.05 -3.27 -12.18
CA HIS A 204 -17.04 -2.23 -12.34
C HIS A 204 -15.63 -2.76 -12.00
N GLU A 205 -15.48 -3.51 -10.92
CA GLU A 205 -14.21 -4.17 -10.59
C GLU A 205 -13.73 -5.13 -11.67
N LEU A 206 -14.66 -5.92 -12.27
CA LEU A 206 -14.36 -6.80 -13.40
C LEU A 206 -13.90 -6.03 -14.64
N GLN A 207 -14.51 -4.88 -14.94
CA GLN A 207 -14.07 -4.01 -16.04
C GLN A 207 -12.67 -3.47 -15.82
N LEU A 208 -12.37 -2.98 -14.61
CA LEU A 208 -11.03 -2.51 -14.25
C LEU A 208 -9.99 -3.64 -14.31
N MET A 209 -10.32 -4.83 -13.82
CA MET A 209 -9.44 -5.99 -13.89
C MET A 209 -9.19 -6.42 -15.35
N LYS A 210 -10.22 -6.38 -16.20
CA LYS A 210 -10.08 -6.67 -17.62
C LYS A 210 -9.14 -5.67 -18.29
N LEU A 211 -9.34 -4.37 -18.05
CA LEU A 211 -8.48 -3.32 -18.59
C LEU A 211 -7.01 -3.53 -18.12
N ALA A 212 -6.80 -3.80 -16.84
CA ALA A 212 -5.46 -4.04 -16.29
C ALA A 212 -4.78 -5.23 -16.97
N ASN A 213 -5.51 -6.32 -17.22
CA ASN A 213 -4.98 -7.48 -17.93
C ASN A 213 -4.63 -7.15 -19.39
N GLU A 214 -5.50 -6.44 -20.10
CA GLU A 214 -5.25 -6.04 -21.49
C GLU A 214 -4.02 -5.12 -21.62
N VAL A 215 -3.88 -4.15 -20.71
CA VAL A 215 -2.71 -3.27 -20.62
C VAL A 215 -1.43 -4.07 -20.36
N THR A 216 -1.49 -5.03 -19.44
CA THR A 216 -0.36 -5.88 -19.09
C THR A 216 0.05 -6.77 -20.26
N LEU A 217 -0.91 -7.42 -20.94
CA LEU A 217 -0.62 -8.27 -22.11
C LEU A 217 0.00 -7.46 -23.25
N ALA A 218 -0.52 -6.26 -23.54
CA ALA A 218 0.04 -5.38 -24.56
C ALA A 218 1.47 -4.90 -24.19
N ALA A 219 1.73 -4.63 -22.90
CA ALA A 219 3.05 -4.27 -22.42
C ALA A 219 4.05 -5.43 -22.58
N TYR A 220 3.67 -6.64 -22.20
CA TYR A 220 4.50 -7.82 -22.38
C TYR A 220 4.77 -8.15 -23.85
N GLU A 221 3.76 -8.06 -24.70
CA GLU A 221 3.92 -8.29 -26.15
C GLU A 221 4.90 -7.27 -26.75
N ALA A 222 4.77 -5.98 -26.43
CA ALA A 222 5.66 -4.96 -26.93
C ALA A 222 7.10 -5.13 -26.42
N ALA A 223 7.28 -5.50 -25.15
CA ALA A 223 8.58 -5.80 -24.57
C ALA A 223 9.20 -7.04 -25.24
N TYR A 224 8.44 -8.12 -25.42
CA TYR A 224 8.89 -9.33 -26.08
C TYR A 224 9.36 -9.06 -27.52
N ARG A 225 8.59 -8.33 -28.32
CA ARG A 225 8.97 -7.93 -29.69
C ARG A 225 10.20 -7.03 -29.75
N SER A 226 10.57 -6.42 -28.64
CA SER A 226 11.74 -5.55 -28.51
C SER A 226 12.97 -6.26 -27.95
N THR A 227 12.81 -7.51 -27.51
CA THR A 227 13.87 -8.32 -26.90
C THR A 227 14.96 -8.66 -27.90
N LYS A 228 16.20 -8.62 -27.44
CA LYS A 228 17.39 -9.02 -28.21
C LYS A 228 18.26 -9.93 -27.36
N GLU A 229 19.00 -10.80 -28.01
CA GLU A 229 20.05 -11.60 -27.38
C GLU A 229 21.05 -10.67 -26.66
N GLY A 230 21.54 -11.11 -25.51
CA GLY A 230 22.45 -10.32 -24.67
C GLY A 230 21.78 -9.34 -23.70
N MET A 231 20.48 -9.10 -23.82
CA MET A 231 19.74 -8.31 -22.82
C MET A 231 19.67 -9.06 -21.48
N THR A 232 19.67 -8.30 -20.40
CA THR A 232 19.48 -8.84 -19.05
C THR A 232 17.99 -8.94 -18.69
N GLN A 233 17.67 -9.68 -17.63
CA GLN A 233 16.32 -9.68 -17.04
C GLN A 233 15.87 -8.26 -16.63
N ASN A 234 16.81 -7.40 -16.21
CA ASN A 234 16.51 -6.02 -15.84
C ASN A 234 16.17 -5.15 -17.06
N ASP A 235 16.86 -5.35 -18.19
CA ASP A 235 16.54 -4.65 -19.45
C ASP A 235 15.13 -5.01 -19.91
N PHE A 236 14.75 -6.28 -19.84
CA PHE A 236 13.39 -6.69 -20.17
C PHE A 236 12.36 -6.09 -19.19
N GLY A 237 12.63 -6.10 -17.88
CA GLY A 237 11.79 -5.46 -16.86
C GLY A 237 11.59 -3.98 -17.12
N ALA A 238 12.68 -3.26 -17.49
CA ALA A 238 12.62 -1.84 -17.86
C ALA A 238 11.75 -1.59 -19.11
N MET A 239 11.81 -2.46 -20.10
CA MET A 239 10.93 -2.39 -21.29
C MET A 239 9.46 -2.59 -20.90
N VAL A 240 9.14 -3.55 -20.03
CA VAL A 240 7.76 -3.76 -19.53
C VAL A 240 7.28 -2.51 -18.78
N GLN A 241 8.11 -1.93 -17.93
CA GLN A 241 7.78 -0.68 -17.22
C GLN A 241 7.53 0.48 -18.19
N ALA A 242 8.40 0.66 -19.19
CA ALA A 242 8.23 1.69 -20.22
C ALA A 242 6.96 1.49 -21.04
N ALA A 243 6.60 0.24 -21.34
CA ALA A 243 5.37 -0.09 -22.05
C ALA A 243 4.10 0.19 -21.24
N HIS A 244 4.11 -0.03 -19.93
CA HIS A 244 3.01 0.40 -19.05
C HIS A 244 2.91 1.93 -19.00
N ALA A 245 4.03 2.62 -18.81
CA ALA A 245 4.07 4.08 -18.79
C ALA A 245 3.53 4.70 -20.08
N GLN A 246 3.86 4.11 -21.25
CA GLN A 246 3.35 4.55 -22.55
C GLN A 246 1.82 4.39 -22.65
N GLN A 247 1.26 3.40 -21.97
CA GLN A 247 -0.20 3.20 -21.89
C GLN A 247 -0.86 4.06 -20.81
N GLY A 248 -0.08 4.84 -20.04
CA GLY A 248 -0.57 5.76 -19.01
C GLY A 248 -0.76 5.14 -17.63
N PHE A 249 -0.12 3.99 -17.38
CA PHE A 249 -0.20 3.26 -16.12
C PHE A 249 1.19 2.97 -15.54
N GLU A 250 1.25 2.74 -14.25
CA GLU A 250 2.40 2.15 -13.59
C GLU A 250 2.30 0.63 -13.67
N GLY A 251 3.41 -0.02 -13.89
CA GLY A 251 3.50 -1.47 -13.91
C GLY A 251 4.93 -1.93 -14.08
N GLY A 252 5.19 -3.17 -13.75
CA GLY A 252 6.52 -3.78 -13.84
C GLY A 252 6.41 -5.29 -13.88
N ALA A 253 7.56 -5.94 -13.93
CA ALA A 253 7.64 -7.39 -13.95
C ALA A 253 8.86 -7.88 -13.16
N SER A 254 8.69 -8.99 -12.45
CA SER A 254 9.80 -9.79 -11.93
C SER A 254 10.13 -10.85 -12.96
N ILE A 255 11.30 -10.74 -13.57
CA ILE A 255 11.70 -11.55 -14.70
C ILE A 255 12.78 -12.56 -14.27
N GLN A 256 12.56 -13.81 -14.65
CA GLN A 256 13.55 -14.89 -14.55
C GLN A 256 13.83 -15.45 -15.94
N VAL A 257 15.09 -15.78 -16.22
CA VAL A 257 15.55 -16.21 -17.54
C VAL A 257 16.26 -17.55 -17.44
N GLY A 258 16.07 -18.40 -18.45
CA GLY A 258 16.73 -19.71 -18.59
C GLY A 258 16.40 -20.63 -17.39
N GLU A 259 17.39 -21.33 -16.87
CA GLU A 259 17.25 -22.27 -15.74
C GLU A 259 16.68 -21.63 -14.47
N ASN A 260 16.90 -20.31 -14.28
CA ASN A 260 16.39 -19.60 -13.12
C ASN A 260 14.86 -19.45 -13.11
N SER A 261 14.20 -19.65 -14.26
CA SER A 261 12.73 -19.66 -14.36
C SER A 261 12.09 -20.81 -13.58
N ALA A 262 12.86 -21.85 -13.24
CA ALA A 262 12.42 -22.96 -12.40
C ALA A 262 12.37 -22.59 -10.88
N LEU A 263 12.93 -21.44 -10.49
CA LEU A 263 12.97 -21.00 -9.09
C LEU A 263 11.70 -20.20 -8.75
N PRO A 264 10.82 -20.68 -7.85
CA PRO A 264 9.52 -20.05 -7.57
C PRO A 264 9.61 -18.60 -7.12
N HIS A 265 10.67 -18.24 -6.39
CA HIS A 265 10.89 -16.88 -5.86
C HIS A 265 12.01 -16.14 -6.60
N GLY A 266 12.48 -16.70 -7.71
CA GLY A 266 13.53 -16.11 -8.52
C GLY A 266 14.93 -16.30 -7.96
N SER A 267 15.90 -15.71 -8.67
CA SER A 267 17.32 -15.71 -8.32
C SER A 267 17.87 -14.30 -8.26
N ALA A 268 18.74 -14.04 -7.29
CA ALA A 268 19.48 -12.77 -7.22
C ALA A 268 20.66 -12.71 -8.20
N LYS A 269 20.99 -13.81 -8.88
CA LYS A 269 22.09 -13.85 -9.85
C LYS A 269 21.73 -13.06 -11.11
N PRO A 270 22.67 -12.30 -11.69
CA PRO A 270 22.47 -11.69 -13.01
C PRO A 270 22.14 -12.75 -14.06
N GLN A 271 21.18 -12.45 -14.92
CA GLN A 271 20.68 -13.36 -15.93
C GLN A 271 20.71 -12.66 -17.29
N VAL A 272 21.06 -13.38 -18.33
CA VAL A 272 21.18 -12.87 -19.70
C VAL A 272 20.30 -13.72 -20.63
N ILE A 273 19.53 -13.03 -21.45
CA ILE A 273 18.66 -13.64 -22.48
C ILE A 273 19.58 -14.15 -23.60
N ARG A 274 19.39 -15.40 -23.99
CA ARG A 274 20.10 -16.09 -25.10
C ARG A 274 19.08 -16.66 -26.05
N GLU A 275 19.53 -16.92 -27.26
CA GLU A 275 18.76 -17.63 -28.26
C GLU A 275 18.71 -19.14 -27.92
N GLY A 276 17.54 -19.78 -28.04
CA GLY A 276 17.31 -21.20 -27.79
C GLY A 276 16.57 -21.53 -26.51
#